data_e1d258e868e394afa917fd9f1cfb771d
#
_entry.id   e1d258e868e394afa917fd9f1cfb771d
#
_cell.length_a   1.000
_cell.length_b   1.000
_cell.length_c   1.000
_cell.angle_alpha   90.00
_cell.angle_beta   90.00
_cell.angle_gamma   90.00
#
_symmetry.space_group_name_H-M   'P 1'
#
loop_
_entity.id
_entity.type
_entity.pdbx_description
1 polymer ?
#
loop_
_entity_poly.entity_id
_entity_poly.type
_entity_poly.pdbx_seq_one_letter_code
_entity_poly.pdbx_strand_id
1 'polypeptide(L)'
;MTSLSGKTAIVTGAGRGLGKAMAQGMVDAGANVVLVELDRDVLDQAAAEIGKGCIAAAGDVSNPDDAKRILADCLAAFGGLHILVNNAGLGPERFRDTDRSNAKMIWEIDLADWRLYLDVNTTGHFVMSQAVMPHLLSQDWGRIVNVTTSLDTMTNYTNGAYGPSKAGAEALATMIAGGVAGTGVTCNVLIPGGPADTRMISATGVYENRDKLIQPDVMVPPLLELVSEEGGKINNRRFRAALWDTSIGADENLQNCGDPIAWPQLGGKAIRPDNDPRGNKNTGNENG
;
A
#
# COMPACT_ATOMS: atom_id res chain seq x y z
N MET A 1 -3.71 1.34 -22.99
CA MET A 1 -4.00 1.75 -21.59
C MET A 1 -4.69 0.59 -20.90
N THR A 2 -4.29 0.26 -19.69
CA THR A 2 -4.89 -0.80 -18.87
C THR A 2 -6.34 -0.46 -18.57
N SER A 3 -7.29 -1.33 -18.90
CA SER A 3 -8.70 -1.14 -18.60
C SER A 3 -9.09 -1.87 -17.31
N LEU A 4 -9.76 -1.19 -16.40
CA LEU A 4 -10.34 -1.74 -15.18
C LEU A 4 -11.88 -1.78 -15.23
N SER A 5 -12.46 -1.75 -16.44
CA SER A 5 -13.91 -1.82 -16.62
C SER A 5 -14.48 -3.07 -15.95
N GLY A 6 -15.56 -2.90 -15.16
CA GLY A 6 -16.17 -3.97 -14.39
C GLY A 6 -15.44 -4.35 -13.09
N LYS A 7 -14.29 -3.73 -12.77
CA LYS A 7 -13.60 -3.93 -11.49
C LYS A 7 -14.05 -2.90 -10.46
N THR A 8 -14.01 -3.30 -9.20
CA THR A 8 -14.31 -2.43 -8.06
C THR A 8 -13.13 -2.46 -7.10
N ALA A 9 -12.72 -1.30 -6.61
CA ALA A 9 -11.61 -1.12 -5.70
C ALA A 9 -12.03 -0.44 -4.39
N ILE A 10 -11.33 -0.77 -3.31
CA ILE A 10 -11.28 0.00 -2.08
C ILE A 10 -9.90 0.64 -2.00
N VAL A 11 -9.82 1.97 -1.83
CA VAL A 11 -8.57 2.71 -1.64
C VAL A 11 -8.61 3.40 -0.29
N THR A 12 -7.71 3.04 0.64
CA THR A 12 -7.64 3.65 1.96
C THR A 12 -6.73 4.87 1.98
N GLY A 13 -7.05 5.88 2.80
CA GLY A 13 -6.35 7.16 2.77
C GLY A 13 -6.55 7.89 1.44
N ALA A 14 -7.74 7.76 0.83
CA ALA A 14 -8.04 8.26 -0.51
C ALA A 14 -8.46 9.72 -0.55
N GLY A 15 -8.51 10.41 0.58
CA GLY A 15 -8.94 11.81 0.64
C GLY A 15 -7.93 12.79 0.05
N ARG A 16 -6.65 12.42 -0.05
CA ARG A 16 -5.58 13.32 -0.54
C ARG A 16 -4.33 12.54 -1.01
N GLY A 17 -3.36 13.29 -1.59
CA GLY A 17 -2.02 12.80 -1.93
C GLY A 17 -2.04 11.54 -2.79
N LEU A 18 -1.18 10.56 -2.43
CA LEU A 18 -1.01 9.31 -3.19
C LEU A 18 -2.32 8.53 -3.33
N GLY A 19 -3.09 8.40 -2.24
CA GLY A 19 -4.35 7.65 -2.24
C GLY A 19 -5.39 8.23 -3.19
N LYS A 20 -5.54 9.57 -3.18
CA LYS A 20 -6.45 10.26 -4.09
C LYS A 20 -6.02 10.13 -5.55
N ALA A 21 -4.72 10.30 -5.84
CA ALA A 21 -4.20 10.14 -7.20
C ALA A 21 -4.41 8.71 -7.73
N MET A 22 -4.14 7.69 -6.89
CA MET A 22 -4.39 6.29 -7.22
C MET A 22 -5.89 6.01 -7.46
N ALA A 23 -6.77 6.55 -6.61
CA ALA A 23 -8.21 6.39 -6.77
C ALA A 23 -8.71 7.05 -8.08
N GLN A 24 -8.26 8.28 -8.38
CA GLN A 24 -8.58 8.96 -9.64
C GLN A 24 -8.11 8.14 -10.85
N GLY A 25 -6.86 7.69 -10.85
CA GLY A 25 -6.32 6.90 -11.96
C GLY A 25 -7.07 5.59 -12.18
N MET A 26 -7.57 4.96 -11.13
CA MET A 26 -8.40 3.74 -11.25
C MET A 26 -9.79 4.07 -11.81
N VAL A 27 -10.41 5.18 -11.40
CA VAL A 27 -11.68 5.66 -11.98
C VAL A 27 -11.51 6.00 -13.45
N ASP A 28 -10.42 6.69 -13.83
CA ASP A 28 -10.11 7.02 -15.22
C ASP A 28 -9.86 5.77 -16.08
N ALA A 29 -9.39 4.68 -15.47
CA ALA A 29 -9.24 3.37 -16.10
C ALA A 29 -10.55 2.56 -16.15
N GLY A 30 -11.66 3.09 -15.63
CA GLY A 30 -13.01 2.49 -15.70
C GLY A 30 -13.41 1.64 -14.49
N ALA A 31 -12.66 1.68 -13.39
CA ALA A 31 -13.05 1.01 -12.15
C ALA A 31 -14.09 1.81 -11.37
N ASN A 32 -14.91 1.10 -10.58
CA ASN A 32 -15.62 1.71 -9.47
C ASN A 32 -14.70 1.76 -8.24
N VAL A 33 -14.72 2.85 -7.47
CA VAL A 33 -13.81 3.03 -6.33
C VAL A 33 -14.54 3.46 -5.07
N VAL A 34 -14.32 2.75 -3.98
CA VAL A 34 -14.69 3.19 -2.63
C VAL A 34 -13.51 3.96 -2.05
N LEU A 35 -13.69 5.25 -1.85
CA LEU A 35 -12.73 6.13 -1.18
C LEU A 35 -12.90 5.97 0.33
N VAL A 36 -11.83 5.61 1.03
CA VAL A 36 -11.84 5.48 2.49
C VAL A 36 -10.91 6.52 3.12
N GLU A 37 -11.44 7.29 4.04
CA GLU A 37 -10.69 8.29 4.81
C GLU A 37 -11.34 8.44 6.19
N LEU A 38 -10.54 8.79 7.20
CA LEU A 38 -11.03 9.06 8.55
C LEU A 38 -11.74 10.42 8.64
N ASP A 39 -11.16 11.43 7.99
CA ASP A 39 -11.67 12.80 7.94
C ASP A 39 -12.78 12.93 6.89
N ARG A 40 -14.00 13.08 7.36
CA ARG A 40 -15.20 13.13 6.51
C ARG A 40 -15.20 14.30 5.52
N ASP A 41 -14.77 15.47 5.95
CA ASP A 41 -14.79 16.67 5.09
C ASP A 41 -13.78 16.52 3.94
N VAL A 42 -12.61 15.98 4.24
CA VAL A 42 -11.57 15.67 3.25
C VAL A 42 -12.04 14.59 2.26
N LEU A 43 -12.75 13.59 2.77
CA LEU A 43 -13.30 12.51 1.95
C LEU A 43 -14.38 13.02 0.99
N ASP A 44 -15.32 13.81 1.48
CA ASP A 44 -16.43 14.35 0.68
C ASP A 44 -15.90 15.31 -0.41
N GLN A 45 -14.86 16.10 -0.09
CA GLN A 45 -14.19 16.92 -1.10
C GLN A 45 -13.51 16.07 -2.18
N ALA A 46 -12.79 15.03 -1.80
CA ALA A 46 -12.14 14.14 -2.76
C ALA A 46 -13.15 13.42 -3.67
N ALA A 47 -14.26 12.95 -3.10
CA ALA A 47 -15.34 12.32 -3.85
C ALA A 47 -15.99 13.28 -4.85
N ALA A 48 -16.22 14.54 -4.46
CA ALA A 48 -16.75 15.57 -5.35
C ALA A 48 -15.79 15.91 -6.51
N GLU A 49 -14.47 15.93 -6.24
CA GLU A 49 -13.46 16.21 -7.26
C GLU A 49 -13.25 15.04 -8.23
N ILE A 50 -13.28 13.80 -7.76
CA ILE A 50 -13.19 12.58 -8.59
C ILE A 50 -14.48 12.39 -9.39
N GLY A 51 -15.61 12.64 -8.79
CA GLY A 51 -16.92 12.63 -9.45
C GLY A 51 -17.49 11.22 -9.64
N LYS A 52 -17.99 10.91 -10.85
CA LYS A 52 -18.66 9.64 -11.12
C LYS A 52 -17.67 8.46 -11.08
N GLY A 53 -18.15 7.32 -10.59
CA GLY A 53 -17.35 6.10 -10.48
C GLY A 53 -16.74 5.90 -9.09
N CYS A 54 -17.02 6.80 -8.13
CA CYS A 54 -16.62 6.58 -6.75
C CYS A 54 -17.75 6.81 -5.74
N ILE A 55 -17.59 6.23 -4.55
CA ILE A 55 -18.37 6.53 -3.34
C ILE A 55 -17.43 6.81 -2.17
N ALA A 56 -17.94 7.56 -1.19
CA ALA A 56 -17.23 7.93 0.03
C ALA A 56 -17.65 7.02 1.20
N ALA A 57 -16.67 6.41 1.87
CA ALA A 57 -16.87 5.58 3.07
C ALA A 57 -15.92 6.05 4.18
N ALA A 58 -16.40 6.92 5.09
CA ALA A 58 -15.61 7.36 6.24
C ALA A 58 -15.39 6.19 7.21
N GLY A 59 -14.15 6.02 7.71
CA GLY A 59 -13.85 4.96 8.68
C GLY A 59 -12.38 4.92 9.09
N ASP A 60 -12.17 4.32 10.26
CA ASP A 60 -10.85 4.00 10.78
C ASP A 60 -10.42 2.63 10.26
N VAL A 61 -9.34 2.60 9.48
CA VAL A 61 -8.80 1.35 8.90
C VAL A 61 -8.36 0.34 9.95
N SER A 62 -8.03 0.78 11.16
CA SER A 62 -7.62 -0.08 12.26
C SER A 62 -8.82 -0.68 13.03
N ASN A 63 -10.03 -0.22 12.74
CA ASN A 63 -11.27 -0.71 13.37
C ASN A 63 -11.90 -1.84 12.55
N PRO A 64 -12.02 -3.07 13.08
CA PRO A 64 -12.61 -4.20 12.35
C PRO A 64 -14.07 -4.01 11.94
N ASP A 65 -14.85 -3.25 12.71
CA ASP A 65 -16.26 -3.03 12.38
C ASP A 65 -16.41 -2.00 11.24
N ASP A 66 -15.54 -0.99 11.20
CA ASP A 66 -15.44 -0.09 10.05
C ASP A 66 -15.02 -0.83 8.78
N ALA A 67 -14.02 -1.70 8.86
CA ALA A 67 -13.58 -2.49 7.71
C ALA A 67 -14.70 -3.38 7.14
N LYS A 68 -15.49 -4.03 8.01
CA LYS A 68 -16.67 -4.82 7.59
C LYS A 68 -17.73 -3.95 6.94
N ARG A 69 -18.03 -2.78 7.53
CA ARG A 69 -18.99 -1.82 7.00
C ARG A 69 -18.55 -1.30 5.63
N ILE A 70 -17.28 -0.91 5.48
CA ILE A 70 -16.72 -0.44 4.21
C ILE A 70 -16.85 -1.51 3.12
N LEU A 71 -16.57 -2.78 3.43
CA LEU A 71 -16.80 -3.87 2.50
C LEU A 71 -18.29 -4.02 2.15
N ALA A 72 -19.17 -3.98 3.14
CA ALA A 72 -20.61 -4.07 2.90
C ALA A 72 -21.13 -2.92 2.03
N ASP A 73 -20.69 -1.68 2.27
CA ASP A 73 -21.02 -0.50 1.47
C ASP A 73 -20.52 -0.67 0.02
N CYS A 74 -19.32 -1.20 -0.16
CA CYS A 74 -18.76 -1.53 -1.47
C CYS A 74 -19.63 -2.53 -2.25
N LEU A 75 -19.98 -3.64 -1.60
CA LEU A 75 -20.79 -4.70 -2.21
C LEU A 75 -22.20 -4.22 -2.53
N ALA A 76 -22.79 -3.41 -1.65
CA ALA A 76 -24.12 -2.83 -1.87
C ALA A 76 -24.15 -1.84 -3.04
N ALA A 77 -23.10 -1.02 -3.19
CA ALA A 77 -23.04 0.01 -4.23
C ALA A 77 -22.67 -0.55 -5.61
N PHE A 78 -21.78 -1.54 -5.67
CA PHE A 78 -21.15 -1.96 -6.93
C PHE A 78 -21.28 -3.46 -7.22
N GLY A 79 -21.87 -4.24 -6.31
CA GLY A 79 -22.13 -5.67 -6.50
C GLY A 79 -20.90 -6.59 -6.34
N GLY A 80 -19.70 -6.06 -6.12
CA GLY A 80 -18.47 -6.85 -5.97
C GLY A 80 -17.28 -6.04 -5.53
N LEU A 81 -16.23 -6.72 -5.10
CA LEU A 81 -14.93 -6.14 -4.78
C LEU A 81 -13.82 -6.96 -5.44
N HIS A 82 -12.85 -6.30 -6.04
CA HIS A 82 -11.77 -6.91 -6.79
C HIS A 82 -10.39 -6.49 -6.32
N ILE A 83 -10.26 -5.24 -5.85
CA ILE A 83 -8.97 -4.60 -5.58
C ILE A 83 -9.02 -3.93 -4.21
N LEU A 84 -7.96 -4.15 -3.40
CA LEU A 84 -7.71 -3.41 -2.17
C LEU A 84 -6.38 -2.68 -2.27
N VAL A 85 -6.39 -1.36 -2.10
CA VAL A 85 -5.18 -0.54 -1.97
C VAL A 85 -5.08 -0.05 -0.51
N ASN A 86 -4.20 -0.68 0.26
CA ASN A 86 -3.85 -0.27 1.60
C ASN A 86 -2.84 0.88 1.53
N ASN A 87 -3.33 2.11 1.55
CA ASN A 87 -2.50 3.32 1.46
C ASN A 87 -2.61 4.21 2.70
N ALA A 88 -3.69 4.16 3.47
CA ALA A 88 -3.83 4.93 4.70
C ALA A 88 -2.59 4.82 5.59
N GLY A 89 -2.11 5.94 6.13
CA GLY A 89 -0.93 5.94 6.96
C GLY A 89 -0.59 7.31 7.53
N LEU A 90 0.07 7.27 8.69
CA LEU A 90 0.67 8.42 9.34
C LEU A 90 2.14 8.50 8.94
N GLY A 91 2.66 9.71 8.71
CA GLY A 91 4.04 9.96 8.37
C GLY A 91 4.91 10.37 9.56
N PRO A 92 6.21 10.61 9.37
CA PRO A 92 7.15 10.88 10.46
C PRO A 92 7.07 12.31 11.03
N GLU A 93 6.17 13.16 10.55
CA GLU A 93 6.07 14.58 10.90
C GLU A 93 5.79 14.86 12.38
N ARG A 94 5.33 13.87 13.15
CA ARG A 94 5.14 13.96 14.59
C ARG A 94 6.42 13.86 15.41
N PHE A 95 7.48 13.31 14.81
CA PHE A 95 8.69 12.94 15.54
C PHE A 95 9.88 13.83 15.20
N ARG A 96 9.73 14.72 14.25
CA ARG A 96 10.83 15.57 13.81
C ARG A 96 10.35 16.88 13.23
N ASP A 97 11.11 17.93 13.48
CA ASP A 97 11.00 19.20 12.81
C ASP A 97 11.59 19.15 11.38
N THR A 98 11.45 20.26 10.68
CA THR A 98 11.86 20.44 9.29
C THR A 98 13.32 20.14 9.03
N ASP A 99 14.21 20.54 9.94
CA ASP A 99 15.66 20.39 9.82
C ASP A 99 16.19 19.09 10.45
N ARG A 100 15.30 18.27 11.05
CA ARG A 100 15.62 17.05 11.80
C ARG A 100 16.48 17.27 13.04
N SER A 101 16.83 18.50 13.40
CA SER A 101 17.68 18.82 14.55
C SER A 101 17.01 18.43 15.86
N ASN A 102 15.67 18.48 15.92
CA ASN A 102 14.85 18.16 17.09
C ASN A 102 14.14 16.79 16.94
N ALA A 103 14.71 15.85 16.16
CA ALA A 103 14.11 14.53 16.03
C ALA A 103 14.09 13.81 17.37
N LYS A 104 12.91 13.33 17.79
CA LYS A 104 12.78 12.46 18.96
C LYS A 104 13.49 11.13 18.71
N MET A 105 14.32 10.73 19.65
CA MET A 105 14.92 9.40 19.65
C MET A 105 13.86 8.35 19.94
N ILE A 106 14.06 7.11 19.48
CA ILE A 106 13.07 6.04 19.61
C ILE A 106 12.64 5.80 21.07
N TRP A 107 13.54 5.97 22.03
CA TRP A 107 13.26 5.81 23.47
C TRP A 107 12.56 7.03 24.11
N GLU A 108 12.37 8.12 23.37
CA GLU A 108 11.65 9.32 23.80
C GLU A 108 10.22 9.37 23.27
N ILE A 109 9.82 8.39 22.45
CA ILE A 109 8.49 8.34 21.86
C ILE A 109 7.49 7.81 22.87
N ASP A 110 6.40 8.56 23.06
CA ASP A 110 5.30 8.14 23.91
C ASP A 110 4.67 6.82 23.41
N LEU A 111 4.32 5.95 24.35
CA LEU A 111 3.71 4.67 24.03
C LEU A 111 2.37 4.83 23.26
N ALA A 112 1.64 5.92 23.49
CA ALA A 112 0.41 6.24 22.76
C ALA A 112 0.71 6.51 21.28
N ASP A 113 1.71 7.34 20.97
CA ASP A 113 2.14 7.61 19.60
C ASP A 113 2.69 6.34 18.92
N TRP A 114 3.51 5.54 19.64
CA TRP A 114 3.99 4.27 19.14
C TRP A 114 2.83 3.35 18.71
N ARG A 115 1.83 3.17 19.58
CA ARG A 115 0.64 2.35 19.29
C ARG A 115 -0.16 2.88 18.12
N LEU A 116 -0.43 4.19 18.10
CA LEU A 116 -1.16 4.84 17.02
C LEU A 116 -0.54 4.57 15.63
N TYR A 117 0.80 4.64 15.54
CA TYR A 117 1.47 4.37 14.28
C TYR A 117 1.40 2.91 13.86
N LEU A 118 1.54 1.98 14.80
CA LEU A 118 1.33 0.56 14.53
C LEU A 118 -0.13 0.27 14.15
N ASP A 119 -1.08 0.88 14.86
CA ASP A 119 -2.50 0.67 14.60
C ASP A 119 -2.88 1.14 13.19
N VAL A 120 -2.50 2.33 12.79
CA VAL A 120 -2.85 2.83 11.46
C VAL A 120 -2.03 2.16 10.36
N ASN A 121 -0.68 2.16 10.49
CA ASN A 121 0.21 1.78 9.38
C ASN A 121 0.39 0.27 9.20
N THR A 122 0.18 -0.52 10.27
CA THR A 122 0.37 -2.00 10.24
C THR A 122 -0.95 -2.71 10.47
N THR A 123 -1.61 -2.46 11.62
CA THR A 123 -2.88 -3.11 11.97
C THR A 123 -3.98 -2.75 10.98
N GLY A 124 -4.03 -1.52 10.48
CA GLY A 124 -4.99 -1.10 9.45
C GLY A 124 -4.86 -1.91 8.15
N HIS A 125 -3.63 -2.14 7.67
CA HIS A 125 -3.40 -3.02 6.52
C HIS A 125 -3.87 -4.46 6.78
N PHE A 126 -3.62 -4.97 7.99
CA PHE A 126 -4.09 -6.30 8.40
C PHE A 126 -5.61 -6.38 8.45
N VAL A 127 -6.27 -5.46 9.14
CA VAL A 127 -7.72 -5.44 9.36
C VAL A 127 -8.47 -5.33 8.03
N MET A 128 -8.06 -4.41 7.16
CA MET A 128 -8.66 -4.26 5.83
C MET A 128 -8.45 -5.52 4.97
N SER A 129 -7.24 -6.08 4.96
CA SER A 129 -6.96 -7.31 4.20
C SER A 129 -7.74 -8.50 4.75
N GLN A 130 -7.86 -8.64 6.07
CA GLN A 130 -8.65 -9.70 6.72
C GLN A 130 -10.13 -9.61 6.34
N ALA A 131 -10.69 -8.40 6.32
CA ALA A 131 -12.10 -8.21 6.00
C ALA A 131 -12.43 -8.58 4.55
N VAL A 132 -11.56 -8.25 3.59
CA VAL A 132 -11.83 -8.48 2.16
C VAL A 132 -11.42 -9.87 1.66
N MET A 133 -10.48 -10.54 2.33
CA MET A 133 -9.87 -11.78 1.84
C MET A 133 -10.87 -12.90 1.55
N PRO A 134 -11.88 -13.19 2.41
CA PRO A 134 -12.86 -14.24 2.12
C PRO A 134 -13.61 -13.98 0.81
N HIS A 135 -13.94 -12.71 0.53
CA HIS A 135 -14.61 -12.33 -0.73
C HIS A 135 -13.69 -12.53 -1.93
N LEU A 136 -12.44 -12.06 -1.87
CA LEU A 136 -11.48 -12.19 -2.97
C LEU A 136 -11.17 -13.67 -3.29
N LEU A 137 -11.00 -14.50 -2.28
CA LEU A 137 -10.75 -15.93 -2.45
C LEU A 137 -11.98 -16.67 -3.03
N SER A 138 -13.19 -16.27 -2.65
CA SER A 138 -14.42 -16.94 -3.13
C SER A 138 -14.66 -16.77 -4.63
N GLN A 139 -14.13 -15.70 -5.24
CA GLN A 139 -14.21 -15.44 -6.68
C GLN A 139 -12.95 -15.85 -7.46
N ASP A 140 -11.94 -16.37 -6.74
CA ASP A 140 -10.61 -16.72 -7.26
C ASP A 140 -9.98 -15.60 -8.10
N TRP A 141 -10.22 -14.36 -7.69
CA TRP A 141 -9.64 -13.16 -8.30
C TRP A 141 -9.51 -12.04 -7.25
N GLY A 142 -8.35 -11.48 -7.13
CA GLY A 142 -8.11 -10.36 -6.23
C GLY A 142 -6.75 -9.73 -6.42
N ARG A 143 -6.65 -8.41 -6.17
CA ARG A 143 -5.41 -7.66 -6.18
C ARG A 143 -5.29 -6.86 -4.90
N ILE A 144 -4.26 -7.12 -4.12
CA ILE A 144 -3.94 -6.35 -2.91
C ILE A 144 -2.63 -5.61 -3.15
N VAL A 145 -2.67 -4.30 -3.00
CA VAL A 145 -1.49 -3.44 -3.08
C VAL A 145 -1.31 -2.70 -1.77
N ASN A 146 -0.14 -2.88 -1.14
CA ASN A 146 0.21 -2.21 0.11
C ASN A 146 1.20 -1.07 -0.18
N VAL A 147 0.89 0.14 0.29
CA VAL A 147 1.79 1.29 0.17
C VAL A 147 2.68 1.38 1.39
N THR A 148 3.98 1.13 1.18
CA THR A 148 5.01 1.23 2.21
C THR A 148 6.02 2.33 1.88
N THR A 149 7.27 2.18 2.28
CA THR A 149 8.35 3.13 2.00
C THR A 149 9.67 2.40 1.74
N SER A 150 10.75 3.12 1.47
CA SER A 150 12.08 2.55 1.28
C SER A 150 12.68 2.03 2.60
N LEU A 151 13.58 1.07 2.52
CA LEU A 151 14.25 0.49 3.69
C LEU A 151 15.06 1.53 4.47
N ASP A 152 15.76 2.42 3.77
CA ASP A 152 16.50 3.51 4.38
C ASP A 152 15.59 4.48 5.16
N THR A 153 14.35 4.71 4.69
CA THR A 153 13.34 5.45 5.43
C THR A 153 12.85 4.69 6.65
N MET A 154 12.65 3.36 6.54
CA MET A 154 12.20 2.53 7.66
C MET A 154 13.24 2.45 8.78
N THR A 155 14.52 2.47 8.44
CA THR A 155 15.64 2.37 9.39
C THR A 155 16.23 3.70 9.83
N ASN A 156 15.70 4.81 9.32
CA ASN A 156 16.18 6.14 9.69
C ASN A 156 15.71 6.50 11.12
N TYR A 157 16.68 6.73 12.02
CA TYR A 157 16.43 7.00 13.43
C TYR A 157 15.60 8.26 13.72
N THR A 158 15.50 9.18 12.75
CA THR A 158 14.69 10.41 12.89
C THR A 158 13.21 10.21 12.56
N ASN A 159 12.81 9.03 12.10
CA ASN A 159 11.43 8.76 11.69
C ASN A 159 10.55 8.13 12.78
N GLY A 160 11.09 7.92 13.97
CA GLY A 160 10.34 7.43 15.13
C GLY A 160 9.60 6.11 14.86
N ALA A 161 8.36 6.03 15.30
CA ALA A 161 7.51 4.86 15.14
C ALA A 161 7.08 4.61 13.67
N TYR A 162 7.23 5.59 12.77
CA TYR A 162 6.90 5.44 11.35
C TYR A 162 7.70 4.30 10.69
N GLY A 163 9.02 4.27 10.92
CA GLY A 163 9.89 3.26 10.34
C GLY A 163 9.45 1.83 10.68
N PRO A 164 9.43 1.46 11.97
CA PRO A 164 8.96 0.15 12.41
C PRO A 164 7.55 -0.22 11.95
N SER A 165 6.62 0.74 11.91
CA SER A 165 5.25 0.48 11.46
C SER A 165 5.17 0.14 9.98
N LYS A 166 5.93 0.81 9.11
CA LYS A 166 6.00 0.49 7.68
C LYS A 166 6.79 -0.80 7.39
N ALA A 167 7.80 -1.11 8.18
CA ALA A 167 8.49 -2.40 8.11
C ALA A 167 7.55 -3.57 8.49
N GLY A 168 6.71 -3.38 9.51
CA GLY A 168 5.66 -4.33 9.88
C GLY A 168 4.65 -4.56 8.76
N ALA A 169 4.20 -3.49 8.09
CA ALA A 169 3.30 -3.58 6.93
C ALA A 169 3.94 -4.31 5.75
N GLU A 170 5.23 -4.11 5.51
CA GLU A 170 5.99 -4.82 4.47
C GLU A 170 6.10 -6.32 4.78
N ALA A 171 6.41 -6.69 6.04
CA ALA A 171 6.44 -8.09 6.49
C ALA A 171 5.05 -8.75 6.37
N LEU A 172 3.98 -8.03 6.72
CA LEU A 172 2.60 -8.49 6.55
C LEU A 172 2.28 -8.76 5.07
N ALA A 173 2.70 -7.88 4.16
CA ALA A 173 2.42 -8.05 2.73
C ALA A 173 3.03 -9.35 2.19
N THR A 174 4.27 -9.71 2.56
CA THR A 174 4.88 -10.98 2.13
C THR A 174 4.18 -12.20 2.74
N MET A 175 3.66 -12.09 3.99
CA MET A 175 2.87 -13.16 4.61
C MET A 175 1.54 -13.38 3.86
N ILE A 176 0.85 -12.30 3.48
CA ILE A 176 -0.38 -12.38 2.68
C ILE A 176 -0.06 -13.00 1.32
N ALA A 177 0.97 -12.50 0.62
CA ALA A 177 1.38 -13.02 -0.68
C ALA A 177 1.70 -14.52 -0.67
N GLY A 178 2.37 -14.99 0.39
CA GLY A 178 2.63 -16.42 0.61
C GLY A 178 1.36 -17.23 0.88
N GLY A 179 0.42 -16.66 1.64
CA GLY A 179 -0.85 -17.31 1.98
C GLY A 179 -1.82 -17.47 0.80
N VAL A 180 -1.75 -16.57 -0.19
CA VAL A 180 -2.59 -16.61 -1.40
C VAL A 180 -1.90 -17.27 -2.61
N ALA A 181 -0.69 -17.77 -2.43
CA ALA A 181 0.05 -18.42 -3.52
C ALA A 181 -0.72 -19.62 -4.08
N GLY A 182 -0.86 -19.67 -5.40
CA GLY A 182 -1.62 -20.73 -6.10
C GLY A 182 -3.12 -20.46 -6.20
N THR A 183 -3.58 -19.28 -5.79
CA THR A 183 -4.95 -18.78 -6.05
C THR A 183 -4.93 -17.67 -7.10
N GLY A 184 -6.10 -17.21 -7.53
CA GLY A 184 -6.24 -16.02 -8.39
C GLY A 184 -6.01 -14.68 -7.70
N VAL A 185 -5.63 -14.68 -6.41
CA VAL A 185 -5.35 -13.47 -5.61
C VAL A 185 -3.85 -13.18 -5.57
N THR A 186 -3.47 -11.91 -5.69
CA THR A 186 -2.08 -11.45 -5.55
C THR A 186 -1.94 -10.37 -4.49
N CYS A 187 -0.77 -10.28 -3.86
CA CYS A 187 -0.43 -9.24 -2.91
C CYS A 187 0.97 -8.69 -3.22
N ASN A 188 1.03 -7.38 -3.47
CA ASN A 188 2.25 -6.69 -3.83
C ASN A 188 2.42 -5.40 -3.00
N VAL A 189 3.63 -4.84 -3.04
CA VAL A 189 3.97 -3.56 -2.43
C VAL A 189 4.28 -2.54 -3.52
N LEU A 190 3.77 -1.32 -3.36
CA LEU A 190 4.10 -0.18 -4.20
C LEU A 190 4.60 0.96 -3.32
N ILE A 191 5.76 1.53 -3.66
CA ILE A 191 6.31 2.69 -2.95
C ILE A 191 6.56 3.84 -3.92
N PRO A 192 6.48 5.10 -3.45
CA PRO A 192 6.77 6.26 -4.32
C PRO A 192 8.19 6.20 -4.90
N GLY A 193 9.17 5.78 -4.09
CA GLY A 193 10.58 5.71 -4.47
C GLY A 193 11.41 6.90 -3.98
N GLY A 194 10.79 7.86 -3.31
CA GLY A 194 11.42 9.05 -2.72
C GLY A 194 10.37 9.96 -2.06
N PRO A 195 10.77 11.18 -1.65
CA PRO A 195 9.86 12.16 -1.08
C PRO A 195 8.76 12.56 -2.08
N ALA A 196 7.51 12.24 -1.75
CA ALA A 196 6.36 12.57 -2.60
C ALA A 196 5.68 13.86 -2.14
N ASP A 197 5.18 14.65 -3.09
CA ASP A 197 4.47 15.90 -2.83
C ASP A 197 3.10 15.66 -2.21
N THR A 198 3.10 15.44 -0.91
CA THR A 198 1.92 15.18 -0.08
C THR A 198 1.95 16.06 1.16
N ARG A 199 0.82 16.12 1.89
CA ARG A 199 0.77 16.83 3.18
C ARG A 199 1.83 16.31 4.16
N MET A 200 2.13 15.02 4.14
CA MET A 200 3.15 14.40 5.00
C MET A 200 4.53 15.06 4.84
N ILE A 201 4.91 15.44 3.62
CA ILE A 201 6.18 16.12 3.33
C ILE A 201 6.05 17.63 3.49
N SER A 202 4.93 18.23 3.08
CA SER A 202 4.70 19.67 3.21
C SER A 202 4.65 20.14 4.66
N ALA A 203 4.16 19.30 5.59
CA ALA A 203 4.14 19.59 7.01
C ALA A 203 5.56 19.67 7.62
N THR A 204 6.56 19.10 6.98
CA THR A 204 7.95 19.13 7.45
C THR A 204 8.73 20.37 7.06
N GLY A 205 8.25 21.18 6.09
CA GLY A 205 8.91 22.41 5.60
C GLY A 205 10.32 22.23 5.01
N VAL A 206 10.80 20.99 4.88
CA VAL A 206 12.18 20.65 4.45
C VAL A 206 12.43 21.01 2.98
N TYR A 207 11.37 21.06 2.19
CA TYR A 207 11.49 21.26 0.73
C TYR A 207 10.83 22.58 0.33
N GLU A 208 11.64 23.58 0.03
CA GLU A 208 11.16 24.90 -0.45
C GLU A 208 10.56 24.82 -1.85
N ASN A 209 11.10 23.94 -2.70
CA ASN A 209 10.61 23.74 -4.07
C ASN A 209 9.88 22.40 -4.20
N ARG A 210 8.56 22.45 -4.18
CA ARG A 210 7.66 21.28 -4.27
C ARG A 210 7.65 20.63 -5.66
N ASP A 211 8.00 21.39 -6.70
CA ASP A 211 8.07 20.87 -8.08
C ASP A 211 9.17 19.82 -8.25
N LYS A 212 10.15 19.80 -7.33
CA LYS A 212 11.23 18.80 -7.32
C LYS A 212 10.84 17.51 -6.57
N LEU A 213 9.70 17.50 -5.89
CA LEU A 213 9.18 16.30 -5.23
C LEU A 213 8.55 15.36 -6.25
N ILE A 214 8.51 14.10 -5.93
CA ILE A 214 7.77 13.10 -6.70
C ILE A 214 6.28 13.46 -6.64
N GLN A 215 5.65 13.67 -7.79
CA GLN A 215 4.24 14.00 -7.83
C GLN A 215 3.39 12.74 -7.55
N PRO A 216 2.23 12.85 -6.88
CA PRO A 216 1.40 11.71 -6.49
C PRO A 216 0.95 10.80 -7.63
N ASP A 217 0.78 11.33 -8.83
CA ASP A 217 0.37 10.61 -10.04
C ASP A 217 1.38 9.58 -10.52
N VAL A 218 2.64 9.66 -10.09
CA VAL A 218 3.67 8.64 -10.37
C VAL A 218 3.23 7.24 -9.95
N MET A 219 2.36 7.14 -8.92
CA MET A 219 1.85 5.87 -8.43
C MET A 219 0.89 5.18 -9.41
N VAL A 220 0.29 5.94 -10.32
CA VAL A 220 -0.83 5.46 -11.16
C VAL A 220 -0.39 4.41 -12.19
N PRO A 221 0.63 4.64 -13.05
CA PRO A 221 0.99 3.66 -14.06
C PRO A 221 1.37 2.29 -13.50
N PRO A 222 2.27 2.17 -12.51
CA PRO A 222 2.60 0.86 -11.92
C PRO A 222 1.42 0.26 -11.15
N LEU A 223 0.58 1.06 -10.48
CA LEU A 223 -0.62 0.55 -9.82
C LEU A 223 -1.55 -0.12 -10.83
N LEU A 224 -1.89 0.56 -11.94
CA LEU A 224 -2.79 0.02 -12.96
C LEU A 224 -2.29 -1.31 -13.52
N GLU A 225 -0.98 -1.46 -13.70
CA GLU A 225 -0.38 -2.72 -14.12
C GLU A 225 -0.58 -3.81 -13.05
N LEU A 226 -0.25 -3.53 -11.80
CA LEU A 226 -0.35 -4.50 -10.69
C LEU A 226 -1.80 -4.96 -10.43
N VAL A 227 -2.79 -4.12 -10.72
CA VAL A 227 -4.21 -4.45 -10.46
C VAL A 227 -4.97 -4.90 -11.70
N SER A 228 -4.30 -5.03 -12.83
CA SER A 228 -4.86 -5.51 -14.09
C SER A 228 -5.08 -7.04 -14.10
N GLU A 229 -5.63 -7.56 -15.19
CA GLU A 229 -5.66 -9.00 -15.46
C GLU A 229 -4.23 -9.56 -15.57
N GLU A 230 -3.34 -8.87 -16.28
CA GLU A 230 -1.93 -9.25 -16.45
C GLU A 230 -1.17 -9.23 -15.13
N GLY A 231 -1.55 -8.33 -14.21
CA GLY A 231 -1.04 -8.26 -12.82
C GLY A 231 -1.27 -9.53 -12.00
N GLY A 232 -2.13 -10.45 -12.47
CA GLY A 232 -2.35 -11.79 -11.86
C GLY A 232 -1.10 -12.67 -11.83
N LYS A 233 -0.11 -12.39 -12.66
CA LYS A 233 1.18 -13.10 -12.70
C LYS A 233 2.20 -12.54 -11.69
N ILE A 234 1.88 -11.41 -11.04
CA ILE A 234 2.79 -10.67 -10.20
C ILE A 234 2.36 -10.84 -8.74
N ASN A 235 3.10 -11.60 -7.97
CA ASN A 235 2.83 -11.82 -6.56
C ASN A 235 4.13 -11.74 -5.75
N ASN A 236 4.07 -11.22 -4.52
CA ASN A 236 5.20 -11.12 -3.60
C ASN A 236 6.35 -10.23 -4.12
N ARG A 237 6.01 -9.14 -4.82
CA ARG A 237 6.98 -8.18 -5.36
C ARG A 237 6.72 -6.78 -4.79
N ARG A 238 7.79 -5.98 -4.69
CA ARG A 238 7.71 -4.55 -4.36
C ARG A 238 8.23 -3.72 -5.53
N PHE A 239 7.61 -2.56 -5.77
CA PHE A 239 7.92 -1.70 -6.91
C PHE A 239 8.14 -0.26 -6.47
N ARG A 240 9.12 0.40 -7.09
CA ARG A 240 9.42 1.82 -6.91
C ARG A 240 8.80 2.62 -8.04
N ALA A 241 7.71 3.33 -7.77
CA ALA A 241 6.93 4.04 -8.77
C ALA A 241 7.76 5.10 -9.54
N ALA A 242 8.67 5.80 -8.86
CA ALA A 242 9.53 6.81 -9.50
C ALA A 242 10.50 6.24 -10.56
N LEU A 243 10.67 4.93 -10.62
CA LEU A 243 11.50 4.26 -11.64
C LEU A 243 10.67 3.74 -12.81
N TRP A 244 9.34 3.85 -12.73
CA TRP A 244 8.47 3.40 -13.81
C TRP A 244 8.57 4.33 -15.01
N ASP A 245 8.98 3.78 -16.15
CA ASP A 245 9.12 4.50 -17.42
C ASP A 245 7.94 4.16 -18.34
N THR A 246 7.09 5.14 -18.60
CA THR A 246 5.91 4.96 -19.46
C THR A 246 6.25 4.81 -20.94
N SER A 247 7.51 5.00 -21.34
CA SER A 247 7.97 4.84 -22.73
C SER A 247 8.36 3.41 -23.08
N ILE A 248 8.53 2.52 -22.08
CA ILE A 248 8.90 1.11 -22.28
C ILE A 248 7.75 0.18 -21.89
N GLY A 249 7.86 -1.10 -22.26
CA GLY A 249 6.84 -2.11 -21.96
C GLY A 249 6.70 -2.43 -20.47
N ALA A 250 5.54 -3.00 -20.08
CA ALA A 250 5.27 -3.36 -18.69
C ALA A 250 6.28 -4.39 -18.16
N ASP A 251 6.60 -5.45 -18.93
CA ASP A 251 7.54 -6.50 -18.50
C ASP A 251 8.93 -5.94 -18.18
N GLU A 252 9.43 -5.01 -18.98
CA GLU A 252 10.71 -4.36 -18.74
C GLU A 252 10.66 -3.46 -17.50
N ASN A 253 9.56 -2.71 -17.32
CA ASN A 253 9.34 -1.92 -16.11
C ASN A 253 9.29 -2.80 -14.85
N LEU A 254 8.60 -3.94 -14.89
CA LEU A 254 8.50 -4.87 -13.76
C LEU A 254 9.87 -5.44 -13.36
N GLN A 255 10.80 -5.58 -14.32
CA GLN A 255 12.19 -5.98 -14.03
C GLN A 255 13.01 -4.82 -13.44
N ASN A 256 12.90 -3.62 -14.03
CA ASN A 256 13.73 -2.47 -13.65
C ASN A 256 13.31 -1.83 -12.31
N CYS A 257 12.01 -1.87 -11.98
CA CYS A 257 11.44 -1.20 -10.81
C CYS A 257 11.18 -2.14 -9.63
N GLY A 258 11.21 -3.48 -9.85
CA GLY A 258 10.71 -4.48 -8.93
C GLY A 258 11.80 -5.24 -8.19
N ASP A 259 11.55 -5.45 -6.89
CA ASP A 259 12.37 -6.26 -5.98
C ASP A 259 11.48 -7.26 -5.24
N PRO A 260 12.02 -8.32 -4.59
CA PRO A 260 11.27 -9.13 -3.64
C PRO A 260 10.80 -8.30 -2.44
N ILE A 261 9.61 -8.64 -1.88
CA ILE A 261 9.14 -8.00 -0.63
C ILE A 261 10.01 -8.44 0.56
N ALA A 262 10.10 -7.56 1.58
CA ALA A 262 10.78 -7.84 2.86
C ALA A 262 12.29 -8.17 2.74
N TRP A 263 12.92 -7.69 1.68
CA TRP A 263 14.39 -7.66 1.50
C TRP A 263 15.12 -8.98 1.79
N PRO A 264 14.74 -10.11 1.19
CA PRO A 264 15.33 -11.42 1.48
C PRO A 264 16.85 -11.47 1.16
N GLN A 265 17.35 -10.56 0.33
CA GLN A 265 18.76 -10.40 0.00
C GLN A 265 19.62 -9.87 1.16
N LEU A 266 19.01 -9.25 2.18
CA LEU A 266 19.72 -8.68 3.34
C LEU A 266 19.81 -9.64 4.51
N GLY A 267 19.16 -10.79 4.46
CA GLY A 267 19.14 -11.78 5.54
C GLY A 267 19.30 -13.21 5.04
N GLY A 268 20.00 -14.04 5.80
CA GLY A 268 20.08 -15.48 5.55
C GLY A 268 18.76 -16.19 5.90
N LYS A 269 18.54 -17.35 5.27
CA LYS A 269 17.47 -18.28 5.72
C LYS A 269 17.80 -18.78 7.13
N ALA A 270 16.77 -19.01 7.95
CA ALA A 270 16.97 -19.59 9.27
C ALA A 270 17.67 -20.97 9.14
N ILE A 271 18.68 -21.22 9.98
CA ILE A 271 19.31 -22.52 10.09
C ILE A 271 18.30 -23.46 10.73
N ARG A 272 18.03 -24.58 10.08
CA ARG A 272 17.05 -25.56 10.53
C ARG A 272 17.72 -26.92 10.70
N PRO A 273 17.27 -27.75 11.67
CA PRO A 273 17.71 -29.12 11.78
C PRO A 273 17.40 -29.93 10.50
N ASP A 274 18.21 -30.93 10.18
CA ASP A 274 18.04 -31.78 8.99
C ASP A 274 16.68 -32.48 8.91
N ASN A 275 16.02 -32.69 10.06
CA ASN A 275 14.71 -33.31 10.18
C ASN A 275 13.55 -32.30 10.32
N ASP A 276 13.76 -31.00 10.11
CA ASP A 276 12.66 -30.02 10.14
C ASP A 276 11.71 -30.27 8.96
N PRO A 277 10.43 -30.60 9.19
CA PRO A 277 9.48 -30.86 8.10
C PRO A 277 9.23 -29.66 7.18
N ARG A 278 9.66 -28.46 7.59
CA ARG A 278 9.61 -27.22 6.80
C ARG A 278 10.85 -27.05 5.92
N GLY A 279 11.93 -27.77 6.18
CA GLY A 279 13.22 -27.61 5.52
C GLY A 279 13.21 -27.94 4.02
N ASN A 280 12.39 -28.87 3.60
CA ASN A 280 12.36 -29.42 2.24
C ASN A 280 11.25 -28.86 1.34
N LYS A 281 10.35 -27.99 1.84
CA LYS A 281 9.22 -27.47 1.03
C LYS A 281 9.51 -26.17 0.27
N ASN A 282 10.65 -25.53 0.51
CA ASN A 282 11.01 -24.24 -0.12
C ASN A 282 12.12 -24.34 -1.20
N THR A 283 12.41 -25.53 -1.71
CA THR A 283 13.40 -25.70 -2.78
C THR A 283 12.80 -25.64 -4.20
N GLY A 284 11.56 -25.18 -4.33
CA GLY A 284 10.91 -25.03 -5.63
C GLY A 284 10.82 -23.58 -6.08
N ASN A 285 11.95 -22.89 -6.26
CA ASN A 285 12.11 -21.73 -7.15
C ASN A 285 13.57 -21.23 -7.12
N GLU A 286 14.52 -22.15 -7.39
CA GLU A 286 15.81 -21.75 -7.94
C GLU A 286 15.70 -22.00 -9.43
N ASN A 287 15.17 -21.04 -10.18
CA ASN A 287 15.40 -20.78 -11.61
C ASN A 287 14.29 -19.85 -12.13
N GLY A 288 14.66 -18.61 -12.39
CA GLY A 288 13.81 -17.65 -13.09
C GLY A 288 14.14 -16.24 -12.71
#